data_6d0f45ec869c5122638f243f16154fc2
#
_entry.id   6d0f45ec869c5122638f243f16154fc2
#
_cell.length_a   1.000
_cell.length_b   1.000
_cell.length_c   1.000
_cell.angle_alpha   90.00
_cell.angle_beta   90.00
_cell.angle_gamma   90.00
#
_symmetry.space_group_name_H-M   'P 1'
#
loop_
_entity.id
_entity.type
_entity.pdbx_description
1 polymer ?
#
loop_
_entity_poly.entity_id
_entity_poly.type
_entity_poly.pdbx_seq_one_letter_code
_entity_poly.pdbx_strand_id
1 'polypeptide(L)'
;TSWNKLILKEFWDRNHFEFPERILYEDIPVTIPMHYLANNVTMVQDVCYRWRIRDGANKSITQRADDFTNMRDRITVLRMVDKFFEENVKEQELWDAKYYKWLYIDLMIYVNNCIYLSDNRTLEMMKIIKDYIEETIPLETIDKLPVLYREKYVALMNLDEKRLVKLRQYEVDNYKNLKIVKKGNKYIGKFPKAIVTGDKADMTEALDQWRLTQLIYDVAWQK
;
A
#
# COMPACT_ATOMS: atom_id res chain seq x y z
N THR A 1 11.80 -2.43 4.17
CA THR A 1 12.07 -3.22 5.40
C THR A 1 13.53 -3.16 5.77
N SER A 2 13.87 -3.05 7.06
CA SER A 2 15.25 -2.97 7.58
C SER A 2 15.92 -4.34 7.72
N TRP A 3 15.16 -5.39 7.98
CA TRP A 3 15.64 -6.72 8.39
C TRP A 3 16.30 -7.55 7.29
N ASN A 4 16.23 -7.17 6.02
CA ASN A 4 16.83 -7.89 4.89
C ASN A 4 18.00 -7.14 4.23
N LYS A 5 18.71 -6.31 4.97
CA LYS A 5 19.76 -5.43 4.45
C LYS A 5 21.04 -5.53 5.25
N LEU A 6 22.16 -5.50 4.52
CA LEU A 6 23.47 -5.19 5.07
C LEU A 6 23.85 -3.80 4.60
N ILE A 7 24.28 -2.96 5.52
CA ILE A 7 24.55 -1.55 5.27
C ILE A 7 25.97 -1.26 5.73
N LEU A 8 26.74 -0.58 4.90
CA LEU A 8 28.09 -0.13 5.28
C LEU A 8 27.97 0.90 6.42
N LYS A 9 28.74 0.68 7.48
CA LYS A 9 28.73 1.57 8.65
C LYS A 9 29.05 3.02 8.28
N GLU A 10 30.05 3.23 7.43
CA GLU A 10 30.44 4.57 6.96
C GLU A 10 29.30 5.29 6.22
N PHE A 11 28.50 4.55 5.42
CA PHE A 11 27.35 5.12 4.75
C PHE A 11 26.25 5.50 5.73
N TRP A 12 26.01 4.66 6.73
CA TRP A 12 25.05 4.92 7.80
C TRP A 12 25.42 6.17 8.59
N ASP A 13 26.67 6.21 9.10
CA ASP A 13 27.17 7.30 9.94
C ASP A 13 27.21 8.63 9.18
N ARG A 14 27.65 8.63 7.92
CA ARG A 14 27.74 9.84 7.08
C ARG A 14 26.38 10.48 6.80
N ASN A 15 25.33 9.67 6.69
CA ASN A 15 23.99 10.16 6.41
C ASN A 15 23.15 10.35 7.69
N HIS A 16 23.73 10.10 8.85
CA HIS A 16 23.08 10.26 10.16
C HIS A 16 21.74 9.53 10.26
N PHE A 17 21.68 8.29 9.73
CA PHE A 17 20.45 7.51 9.81
C PHE A 17 20.17 7.08 11.24
N GLU A 18 18.97 7.37 11.70
CA GLU A 18 18.46 6.98 13.02
C GLU A 18 17.03 6.49 12.90
N PHE A 19 16.71 5.40 13.59
CA PHE A 19 15.33 4.94 13.69
C PHE A 19 14.57 5.81 14.69
N PRO A 20 13.40 6.38 14.30
CA PRO A 20 12.58 7.12 15.25
C PRO A 20 12.09 6.19 16.36
N GLU A 21 12.12 6.69 17.59
CA GLU A 21 11.69 5.94 18.76
C GLU A 21 10.18 6.05 18.99
N ARG A 22 9.60 5.03 19.63
CA ARG A 22 8.22 4.99 20.13
C ARG A 22 7.15 5.20 19.05
N ILE A 23 7.43 4.82 17.82
CA ILE A 23 6.51 4.86 16.69
C ILE A 23 6.56 3.53 15.95
N LEU A 24 5.41 3.07 15.46
CA LEU A 24 5.35 1.89 14.59
C LEU A 24 5.84 2.25 13.19
N TYR A 25 6.37 1.25 12.46
CA TYR A 25 6.89 1.44 11.09
C TYR A 25 8.12 2.35 11.00
N GLU A 26 8.89 2.37 12.05
CA GLU A 26 10.15 3.13 12.21
C GLU A 26 11.16 2.87 11.08
N ASP A 27 11.02 1.76 10.38
CA ASP A 27 11.89 1.40 9.26
C ASP A 27 11.60 2.19 7.96
N ILE A 28 10.39 2.68 7.77
CA ILE A 28 9.98 3.38 6.55
C ILE A 28 10.77 4.68 6.35
N PRO A 29 10.82 5.61 7.32
CA PRO A 29 11.51 6.89 7.16
C PRO A 29 13.04 6.74 7.11
N VAL A 30 13.57 5.58 7.39
CA VAL A 30 15.01 5.27 7.25
C VAL A 30 15.31 4.57 5.94
N THR A 31 14.57 3.51 5.63
CA THR A 31 14.89 2.66 4.48
C THR A 31 14.61 3.31 3.13
N ILE A 32 13.63 4.20 3.02
CA ILE A 32 13.34 4.91 1.76
C ILE A 32 14.44 5.94 1.46
N PRO A 33 14.78 6.88 2.37
CA PRO A 33 15.91 7.77 2.17
C PRO A 33 17.23 7.04 1.89
N MET A 34 17.47 5.95 2.62
CA MET A 34 18.69 5.14 2.43
C MET A 34 18.81 4.60 1.00
N HIS A 35 17.74 4.10 0.39
CA HIS A 35 17.77 3.64 -0.99
C HIS A 35 18.00 4.78 -1.99
N TYR A 36 17.47 5.96 -1.74
CA TYR A 36 17.68 7.13 -2.57
C TYR A 36 19.12 7.64 -2.52
N LEU A 37 19.72 7.67 -1.33
CA LEU A 37 21.07 8.18 -1.09
C LEU A 37 22.18 7.17 -1.43
N ALA A 38 21.84 5.90 -1.63
CA ALA A 38 22.82 4.86 -1.93
C ALA A 38 23.34 4.97 -3.36
N ASN A 39 24.67 5.06 -3.52
CA ASN A 39 25.31 5.04 -4.83
C ASN A 39 25.22 3.67 -5.51
N ASN A 40 25.26 2.60 -4.73
CA ASN A 40 25.21 1.22 -5.22
C ASN A 40 24.35 0.35 -4.30
N VAL A 41 23.51 -0.46 -4.92
CA VAL A 41 22.71 -1.48 -4.24
C VAL A 41 22.90 -2.81 -4.93
N THR A 42 23.29 -3.84 -4.18
CA THR A 42 23.45 -5.20 -4.69
C THR A 42 22.40 -6.11 -4.07
N MET A 43 21.76 -6.95 -4.88
CA MET A 43 20.86 -7.97 -4.41
C MET A 43 21.53 -9.33 -4.35
N VAL A 44 21.37 -10.01 -3.20
CA VAL A 44 21.78 -11.40 -3.02
C VAL A 44 20.54 -12.27 -3.24
N GLN A 45 20.69 -13.33 -4.07
CA GLN A 45 19.57 -14.21 -4.41
C GLN A 45 19.33 -15.32 -3.38
N ASP A 46 20.23 -15.50 -2.44
CA ASP A 46 20.09 -16.49 -1.39
C ASP A 46 19.00 -16.12 -0.38
N VAL A 47 18.33 -17.12 0.17
CA VAL A 47 17.33 -16.92 1.21
C VAL A 47 18.01 -16.63 2.54
N CYS A 48 18.27 -15.35 2.82
CA CYS A 48 18.92 -14.89 4.04
C CYS A 48 17.97 -14.66 5.22
N TYR A 49 16.67 -14.57 4.96
CA TYR A 49 15.66 -14.29 5.99
C TYR A 49 14.35 -15.02 5.73
N ARG A 50 13.74 -15.57 6.81
CA ARG A 50 12.40 -16.18 6.78
C ARG A 50 11.46 -15.37 7.64
N TRP A 51 10.46 -14.75 7.00
CA TRP A 51 9.43 -13.98 7.71
C TRP A 51 8.36 -14.93 8.27
N ARG A 52 8.13 -14.86 9.59
CA ARG A 52 7.15 -15.69 10.26
C ARG A 52 5.81 -14.96 10.41
N ILE A 53 4.75 -15.56 9.89
CA ILE A 53 3.36 -15.13 10.19
C ILE A 53 2.99 -15.69 11.56
N ARG A 54 2.42 -14.88 12.42
CA ARG A 54 1.98 -15.29 13.74
C ARG A 54 0.48 -15.55 13.74
N ASP A 55 0.07 -16.69 14.28
CA ASP A 55 -1.32 -17.06 14.48
C ASP A 55 -1.77 -16.74 15.92
N GLY A 56 -3.09 -16.50 16.10
CA GLY A 56 -3.70 -16.30 17.41
C GLY A 56 -3.60 -14.89 17.97
N ALA A 57 -3.59 -14.76 19.30
CA ALA A 57 -3.70 -13.47 20.02
C ALA A 57 -2.48 -12.54 19.86
N ASN A 58 -1.32 -13.08 19.48
CA ASN A 58 -0.08 -12.30 19.33
C ASN A 58 0.12 -11.82 17.89
N LYS A 59 -0.86 -11.11 17.35
CA LYS A 59 -0.78 -10.51 16.00
C LYS A 59 0.43 -9.59 15.86
N SER A 60 1.06 -9.59 14.68
CA SER A 60 2.11 -8.64 14.36
C SER A 60 1.54 -7.22 14.18
N ILE A 61 2.41 -6.21 14.17
CA ILE A 61 2.02 -4.80 13.97
C ILE A 61 1.14 -4.64 12.72
N THR A 62 1.54 -5.22 11.60
CA THR A 62 0.80 -5.15 10.33
C THR A 62 -0.55 -5.89 10.34
N GLN A 63 -0.75 -6.82 11.27
CA GLN A 63 -2.01 -7.55 11.44
C GLN A 63 -3.03 -6.79 12.32
N ARG A 64 -2.64 -5.67 12.95
CA ARG A 64 -3.46 -4.82 13.83
C ARG A 64 -3.92 -3.54 13.14
N ALA A 65 -4.33 -3.63 11.88
CA ALA A 65 -4.74 -2.47 11.09
C ALA A 65 -6.14 -1.92 11.47
N ASP A 66 -6.81 -2.52 12.45
CA ASP A 66 -8.02 -2.02 13.13
C ASP A 66 -7.69 -1.04 14.28
N ASP A 67 -6.41 -0.89 14.63
CA ASP A 67 -5.92 0.04 15.66
C ASP A 67 -5.61 1.41 15.03
N PHE A 68 -6.30 2.45 15.49
CA PHE A 68 -6.10 3.82 15.01
C PHE A 68 -4.75 4.42 15.40
N THR A 69 -4.16 3.99 16.49
CA THR A 69 -2.78 4.37 16.85
C THR A 69 -1.83 3.87 15.76
N ASN A 70 -2.00 2.63 15.34
CA ASN A 70 -1.24 2.03 14.24
C ASN A 70 -1.38 2.84 12.93
N MET A 71 -2.60 3.26 12.58
CA MET A 71 -2.85 4.08 11.38
C MET A 71 -2.20 5.48 11.50
N ARG A 72 -2.33 6.13 12.65
CA ARG A 72 -1.72 7.46 12.89
C ARG A 72 -0.20 7.40 12.84
N ASP A 73 0.39 6.37 13.42
CA ASP A 73 1.83 6.14 13.33
C ASP A 73 2.26 5.94 11.86
N ARG A 74 1.49 5.16 11.08
CA ARG A 74 1.75 5.02 9.64
C ARG A 74 1.75 6.36 8.93
N ILE A 75 0.73 7.19 9.12
CA ILE A 75 0.65 8.51 8.50
C ILE A 75 1.81 9.40 8.96
N THR A 76 2.19 9.33 10.23
CA THR A 76 3.32 10.10 10.77
C THR A 76 4.64 9.73 10.08
N VAL A 77 4.92 8.44 9.90
CA VAL A 77 6.15 8.03 9.20
C VAL A 77 6.10 8.32 7.69
N LEU A 78 4.91 8.30 7.07
CA LEU A 78 4.77 8.74 5.68
C LEU A 78 5.10 10.25 5.54
N ARG A 79 4.63 11.09 6.48
CA ARG A 79 4.99 12.53 6.52
C ARG A 79 6.48 12.77 6.71
N MET A 80 7.18 11.93 7.47
CA MET A 80 8.64 12.01 7.58
C MET A 80 9.32 11.77 6.23
N VAL A 81 8.81 10.80 5.45
CA VAL A 81 9.32 10.56 4.09
C VAL A 81 8.92 11.69 3.13
N ASP A 82 7.70 12.22 3.24
CA ASP A 82 7.26 13.36 2.41
C ASP A 82 8.21 14.54 2.60
N LYS A 83 8.57 14.88 3.83
CA LYS A 83 9.55 15.93 4.14
C LYS A 83 10.93 15.62 3.51
N PHE A 84 11.41 14.39 3.62
CA PHE A 84 12.68 14.00 2.98
C PHE A 84 12.61 14.21 1.45
N PHE A 85 11.49 13.86 0.81
CA PHE A 85 11.30 14.05 -0.62
C PHE A 85 11.30 15.52 -1.00
N GLU A 86 10.61 16.38 -0.24
CA GLU A 86 10.60 17.84 -0.46
C GLU A 86 12.00 18.45 -0.43
N GLU A 87 12.85 17.97 0.47
CA GLU A 87 14.19 18.50 0.67
C GLU A 87 15.22 17.93 -0.33
N ASN A 88 15.03 16.71 -0.84
CA ASN A 88 16.10 15.97 -1.51
C ASN A 88 15.76 15.45 -2.91
N VAL A 89 14.48 15.14 -3.20
CA VAL A 89 14.10 14.43 -4.45
C VAL A 89 13.56 15.39 -5.48
N LYS A 90 14.21 15.43 -6.65
CA LYS A 90 13.82 16.28 -7.77
C LYS A 90 13.11 15.53 -8.89
N GLU A 91 13.29 14.22 -8.94
CA GLU A 91 12.78 13.35 -10.00
C GLU A 91 11.28 13.12 -9.84
N GLN A 92 10.48 13.65 -10.78
CA GLN A 92 9.01 13.53 -10.74
C GLN A 92 8.54 12.06 -10.72
N GLU A 93 9.25 11.18 -11.40
CA GLU A 93 8.92 9.75 -11.44
C GLU A 93 8.97 9.10 -10.05
N LEU A 94 9.90 9.53 -9.18
CA LEU A 94 9.99 9.04 -7.81
C LEU A 94 8.84 9.57 -6.94
N TRP A 95 8.42 10.81 -7.17
CA TRP A 95 7.24 11.37 -6.53
C TRP A 95 5.98 10.59 -6.93
N ASP A 96 5.79 10.34 -8.21
CA ASP A 96 4.66 9.58 -8.72
C ASP A 96 4.64 8.15 -8.16
N ALA A 97 5.79 7.47 -8.14
CA ALA A 97 5.93 6.14 -7.56
C ALA A 97 5.64 6.13 -6.05
N LYS A 98 6.09 7.15 -5.32
CA LYS A 98 5.80 7.33 -3.89
C LYS A 98 4.30 7.49 -3.65
N TYR A 99 3.63 8.40 -4.35
CA TYR A 99 2.20 8.63 -4.19
C TYR A 99 1.37 7.40 -4.53
N TYR A 100 1.73 6.71 -5.63
CA TYR A 100 1.08 5.45 -5.98
C TYR A 100 1.25 4.41 -4.88
N LYS A 101 2.47 4.23 -4.36
CA LYS A 101 2.75 3.29 -3.26
C LYS A 101 1.97 3.64 -2.00
N TRP A 102 1.87 4.93 -1.62
CA TRP A 102 1.11 5.37 -0.46
C TRP A 102 -0.36 4.96 -0.57
N LEU A 103 -0.98 5.17 -1.73
CA LEU A 103 -2.36 4.78 -1.96
C LEU A 103 -2.53 3.27 -2.13
N TYR A 104 -1.66 2.63 -2.91
CA TYR A 104 -1.82 1.22 -3.26
C TYR A 104 -1.51 0.26 -2.11
N ILE A 105 -0.52 0.58 -1.27
CA ILE A 105 -0.04 -0.30 -0.20
C ILE A 105 -0.33 0.29 1.19
N ASP A 106 0.24 1.48 1.48
CA ASP A 106 0.39 1.94 2.85
C ASP A 106 -0.93 2.38 3.50
N LEU A 107 -1.82 3.02 2.74
CA LEU A 107 -3.14 3.45 3.21
C LEU A 107 -4.23 2.41 2.94
N MET A 108 -4.12 1.64 1.85
CA MET A 108 -5.14 0.67 1.46
C MET A 108 -5.36 -0.42 2.52
N ILE A 109 -4.36 -0.77 3.32
CA ILE A 109 -4.51 -1.74 4.40
C ILE A 109 -5.58 -1.28 5.41
N TYR A 110 -5.65 0.00 5.72
CA TYR A 110 -6.66 0.57 6.63
C TYR A 110 -8.01 0.71 5.94
N VAL A 111 -8.02 1.18 4.70
CA VAL A 111 -9.24 1.28 3.89
C VAL A 111 -9.94 -0.08 3.76
N ASN A 112 -9.16 -1.14 3.57
CA ASN A 112 -9.69 -2.51 3.47
C ASN A 112 -10.23 -3.06 4.81
N ASN A 113 -9.90 -2.44 5.94
CA ASN A 113 -10.42 -2.84 7.23
C ASN A 113 -11.78 -2.23 7.59
N CYS A 114 -12.34 -1.36 6.73
CA CYS A 114 -13.62 -0.69 6.96
C CYS A 114 -14.78 -1.65 7.34
N ILE A 115 -14.79 -2.87 6.80
CA ILE A 115 -15.83 -3.89 7.10
C ILE A 115 -15.71 -4.51 8.50
N TYR A 116 -14.61 -4.27 9.21
CA TYR A 116 -14.37 -4.76 10.57
C TYR A 116 -14.50 -3.67 11.64
N LEU A 117 -14.74 -2.43 11.21
CA LEU A 117 -14.94 -1.28 12.08
C LEU A 117 -16.44 -1.02 12.28
N SER A 118 -16.80 -0.40 13.40
CA SER A 118 -18.14 0.15 13.58
C SER A 118 -18.29 1.41 12.70
N ASP A 119 -19.55 1.80 12.38
CA ASP A 119 -19.86 2.90 11.49
C ASP A 119 -19.12 4.20 11.85
N ASN A 120 -19.16 4.61 13.12
CA ASN A 120 -18.45 5.81 13.57
C ASN A 120 -16.93 5.74 13.39
N ARG A 121 -16.34 4.58 13.60
CA ARG A 121 -14.90 4.37 13.42
C ARG A 121 -14.50 4.33 11.95
N THR A 122 -15.34 3.78 11.09
CA THR A 122 -15.12 3.83 9.64
C THR A 122 -15.08 5.27 9.16
N LEU A 123 -16.03 6.11 9.58
CA LEU A 123 -16.05 7.52 9.21
C LEU A 123 -14.84 8.29 9.76
N GLU A 124 -14.41 8.01 10.99
CA GLU A 124 -13.20 8.60 11.56
C GLU A 124 -11.95 8.22 10.75
N MET A 125 -11.79 6.95 10.42
CA MET A 125 -10.71 6.47 9.57
C MET A 125 -10.71 7.16 8.21
N MET A 126 -11.87 7.27 7.56
CA MET A 126 -12.01 7.94 6.26
C MET A 126 -11.56 9.41 6.34
N LYS A 127 -11.94 10.14 7.38
CA LYS A 127 -11.55 11.55 7.57
C LYS A 127 -10.03 11.69 7.73
N ILE A 128 -9.42 10.89 8.59
CA ILE A 128 -7.97 10.95 8.82
C ILE A 128 -7.18 10.67 7.53
N ILE A 129 -7.58 9.66 6.75
CA ILE A 129 -6.91 9.32 5.50
C ILE A 129 -7.18 10.39 4.43
N LYS A 130 -8.43 10.89 4.34
CA LYS A 130 -8.80 11.97 3.42
C LYS A 130 -7.97 13.22 3.66
N ASP A 131 -7.88 13.67 4.91
CA ASP A 131 -7.11 14.88 5.28
C ASP A 131 -5.64 14.73 4.84
N TYR A 132 -5.03 13.57 5.08
CA TYR A 132 -3.66 13.31 4.63
C TYR A 132 -3.53 13.31 3.09
N ILE A 133 -4.47 12.70 2.37
CA ILE A 133 -4.45 12.69 0.90
C ILE A 133 -4.58 14.12 0.35
N GLU A 134 -5.54 14.90 0.85
CA GLU A 134 -5.77 16.29 0.38
C GLU A 134 -4.58 17.21 0.63
N GLU A 135 -3.81 16.95 1.70
CA GLU A 135 -2.62 17.74 2.00
C GLU A 135 -1.39 17.35 1.16
N THR A 136 -1.26 16.07 0.78
CA THR A 136 0.05 15.56 0.35
C THR A 136 0.05 14.85 -1.00
N ILE A 137 -1.09 14.32 -1.49
CA ILE A 137 -1.15 13.45 -2.67
C ILE A 137 -1.97 14.10 -3.78
N PRO A 138 -1.42 14.28 -4.99
CA PRO A 138 -2.20 14.73 -6.14
C PRO A 138 -3.38 13.79 -6.41
N LEU A 139 -4.61 14.33 -6.49
CA LEU A 139 -5.84 13.54 -6.58
C LEU A 139 -5.90 12.68 -7.85
N GLU A 140 -5.28 13.11 -8.94
CA GLU A 140 -5.14 12.35 -10.17
C GLU A 140 -4.36 11.03 -9.99
N THR A 141 -3.62 10.86 -8.90
CA THR A 141 -2.97 9.59 -8.58
C THR A 141 -4.01 8.49 -8.30
N ILE A 142 -5.18 8.85 -7.80
CA ILE A 142 -6.28 7.92 -7.55
C ILE A 142 -6.75 7.29 -8.87
N ASP A 143 -6.75 8.04 -9.98
CA ASP A 143 -7.17 7.54 -11.29
C ASP A 143 -6.22 6.48 -11.88
N LYS A 144 -4.96 6.47 -11.43
CA LYS A 144 -3.95 5.49 -11.84
C LYS A 144 -4.11 4.14 -11.12
N LEU A 145 -4.93 4.05 -10.08
CA LEU A 145 -5.13 2.84 -9.29
C LEU A 145 -6.00 1.80 -10.00
N PRO A 146 -5.84 0.50 -9.68
CA PRO A 146 -6.77 -0.54 -10.11
C PRO A 146 -8.21 -0.19 -9.74
N VAL A 147 -9.16 -0.56 -10.58
CA VAL A 147 -10.54 -0.09 -10.53
C VAL A 147 -11.20 -0.18 -9.15
N LEU A 148 -11.09 -1.31 -8.43
CA LEU A 148 -11.70 -1.43 -7.10
C LEU A 148 -11.02 -0.55 -6.05
N TYR A 149 -9.70 -0.31 -6.18
CA TYR A 149 -8.97 0.59 -5.29
C TYR A 149 -9.37 2.03 -5.55
N ARG A 150 -9.43 2.43 -6.83
CA ARG A 150 -9.93 3.75 -7.24
C ARG A 150 -11.34 4.01 -6.70
N GLU A 151 -12.29 3.10 -6.91
CA GLU A 151 -13.65 3.25 -6.42
C GLU A 151 -13.73 3.36 -4.88
N LYS A 152 -12.89 2.61 -4.16
CA LYS A 152 -12.81 2.74 -2.70
C LYS A 152 -12.30 4.12 -2.28
N TYR A 153 -11.27 4.66 -2.95
CA TYR A 153 -10.82 6.02 -2.67
C TYR A 153 -11.84 7.07 -3.07
N VAL A 154 -12.55 6.91 -4.18
CA VAL A 154 -13.66 7.82 -4.54
C VAL A 154 -14.72 7.83 -3.44
N ALA A 155 -15.10 6.67 -2.91
CA ALA A 155 -16.03 6.59 -1.78
C ALA A 155 -15.46 7.25 -0.52
N LEU A 156 -14.17 7.01 -0.21
CA LEU A 156 -13.47 7.61 0.93
C LEU A 156 -13.43 9.14 0.84
N MET A 157 -13.03 9.69 -0.30
CA MET A 157 -12.92 11.12 -0.51
C MET A 157 -14.28 11.84 -0.40
N ASN A 158 -15.36 11.15 -0.75
CA ASN A 158 -16.73 11.64 -0.58
C ASN A 158 -17.33 11.33 0.80
N LEU A 159 -16.60 10.69 1.69
CA LEU A 159 -17.07 10.20 3.00
C LEU A 159 -18.33 9.33 2.89
N ASP A 160 -18.47 8.61 1.77
CA ASP A 160 -19.55 7.64 1.54
C ASP A 160 -19.19 6.28 2.16
N GLU A 161 -19.39 6.19 3.46
CA GLU A 161 -19.11 5.01 4.27
C GLU A 161 -19.84 3.77 3.76
N LYS A 162 -21.13 3.91 3.44
CA LYS A 162 -21.95 2.79 2.96
C LYS A 162 -21.43 2.23 1.64
N ARG A 163 -21.00 3.11 0.75
CA ARG A 163 -20.38 2.70 -0.52
C ARG A 163 -19.03 2.03 -0.29
N LEU A 164 -18.19 2.57 0.57
CA LEU A 164 -16.89 2.00 0.88
C LEU A 164 -17.01 0.56 1.42
N VAL A 165 -17.86 0.36 2.41
CA VAL A 165 -18.13 -0.96 3.01
C VAL A 165 -18.67 -1.93 1.95
N LYS A 166 -19.62 -1.49 1.12
CA LYS A 166 -20.20 -2.30 0.03
C LYS A 166 -19.14 -2.72 -1.00
N LEU A 167 -18.26 -1.82 -1.41
CA LEU A 167 -17.16 -2.11 -2.34
C LEU A 167 -16.21 -3.16 -1.77
N ARG A 168 -15.84 -3.00 -0.51
CA ARG A 168 -14.95 -3.95 0.17
C ARG A 168 -15.60 -5.31 0.37
N GLN A 169 -16.87 -5.36 0.75
CA GLN A 169 -17.61 -6.62 0.89
C GLN A 169 -17.71 -7.34 -0.45
N TYR A 170 -18.05 -6.61 -1.52
CA TYR A 170 -18.06 -7.18 -2.87
C TYR A 170 -16.70 -7.77 -3.27
N GLU A 171 -15.60 -7.09 -2.98
CA GLU A 171 -14.26 -7.59 -3.25
C GLU A 171 -13.99 -8.91 -2.51
N VAL A 172 -14.31 -8.97 -1.22
CA VAL A 172 -14.14 -10.19 -0.39
C VAL A 172 -14.96 -11.35 -0.93
N ASP A 173 -16.23 -11.12 -1.23
CA ASP A 173 -17.17 -12.15 -1.67
C ASP A 173 -16.86 -12.69 -3.08
N ASN A 174 -16.28 -11.85 -3.94
CA ASN A 174 -16.09 -12.16 -5.36
C ASN A 174 -14.62 -12.29 -5.79
N TYR A 175 -13.67 -12.18 -4.87
CA TYR A 175 -12.23 -12.21 -5.16
C TYR A 175 -11.81 -13.39 -6.06
N LYS A 176 -12.41 -14.58 -5.87
CA LYS A 176 -12.13 -15.79 -6.67
C LYS A 176 -13.03 -15.95 -7.89
N ASN A 177 -14.08 -15.14 -8.03
CA ASN A 177 -15.15 -15.33 -9.01
C ASN A 177 -15.29 -14.16 -10.00
N LEU A 178 -14.33 -13.22 -10.01
CA LEU A 178 -14.34 -12.12 -10.98
C LEU A 178 -14.26 -12.69 -12.40
N LYS A 179 -15.29 -12.43 -13.21
CA LYS A 179 -15.30 -12.79 -14.63
C LYS A 179 -14.35 -11.85 -15.38
N ILE A 180 -13.19 -12.39 -15.74
CA ILE A 180 -12.17 -11.67 -16.50
C ILE A 180 -12.07 -12.29 -17.88
N VAL A 181 -12.12 -11.48 -18.92
CA VAL A 181 -12.03 -11.89 -20.31
C VAL A 181 -10.78 -11.28 -20.94
N LYS A 182 -9.96 -12.09 -21.59
CA LYS A 182 -8.84 -11.60 -22.40
C LYS A 182 -9.36 -11.04 -23.72
N LYS A 183 -9.00 -9.80 -24.03
CA LYS A 183 -9.33 -9.12 -25.28
C LYS A 183 -8.08 -8.48 -25.87
N GLY A 184 -7.45 -9.14 -26.84
CA GLY A 184 -6.11 -8.77 -27.35
C GLY A 184 -5.07 -8.88 -26.22
N ASN A 185 -4.34 -7.80 -25.97
CA ASN A 185 -3.34 -7.74 -24.90
C ASN A 185 -3.90 -7.25 -23.56
N LYS A 186 -5.22 -7.07 -23.46
CA LYS A 186 -5.89 -6.57 -22.25
C LYS A 186 -6.73 -7.64 -21.57
N TYR A 187 -6.83 -7.54 -20.26
CA TYR A 187 -7.75 -8.32 -19.44
C TYR A 187 -8.86 -7.41 -18.95
N ILE A 188 -10.08 -7.73 -19.30
CA ILE A 188 -11.25 -6.90 -19.00
C ILE A 188 -12.08 -7.61 -17.92
N GLY A 189 -12.23 -6.97 -16.78
CA GLY A 189 -13.13 -7.36 -15.71
C GLY A 189 -14.52 -6.78 -15.92
N LYS A 190 -15.55 -7.57 -15.63
CA LYS A 190 -16.95 -7.11 -15.65
C LYS A 190 -17.46 -6.95 -14.22
N PHE A 191 -17.85 -5.74 -13.87
CA PHE A 191 -18.38 -5.39 -12.55
C PHE A 191 -19.87 -5.00 -12.65
N PRO A 192 -20.68 -5.28 -11.60
CA PRO A 192 -22.03 -4.72 -11.51
C PRO A 192 -21.99 -3.19 -11.46
N LYS A 193 -22.90 -2.52 -12.17
CA LYS A 193 -23.01 -1.04 -12.17
C LYS A 193 -23.19 -0.43 -10.79
N ALA A 194 -23.75 -1.18 -9.85
CA ALA A 194 -23.90 -0.75 -8.46
C ALA A 194 -22.58 -0.73 -7.66
N ILE A 195 -21.51 -1.30 -8.21
CA ILE A 195 -20.20 -1.41 -7.57
C ILE A 195 -19.22 -0.40 -8.17
N VAL A 196 -19.09 -0.35 -9.50
CA VAL A 196 -18.18 0.58 -10.18
C VAL A 196 -18.91 1.40 -11.22
N THR A 197 -18.39 2.57 -11.53
CA THR A 197 -18.86 3.39 -12.63
C THR A 197 -18.51 2.72 -13.95
N GLY A 198 -19.52 2.24 -14.66
CA GLY A 198 -19.36 1.37 -15.84
C GLY A 198 -19.39 -0.11 -15.47
N ASP A 199 -19.59 -0.95 -16.49
CA ASP A 199 -19.73 -2.40 -16.33
C ASP A 199 -18.49 -3.20 -16.73
N LYS A 200 -17.46 -2.52 -17.17
CA LYS A 200 -16.16 -3.11 -17.58
C LYS A 200 -15.01 -2.28 -17.07
N ALA A 201 -13.96 -2.95 -16.67
CA ALA A 201 -12.73 -2.31 -16.24
C ALA A 201 -11.51 -3.06 -16.77
N ASP A 202 -10.47 -2.32 -17.12
CA ASP A 202 -9.16 -2.90 -17.46
C ASP A 202 -8.50 -3.44 -16.20
N MET A 203 -8.25 -4.75 -16.20
CA MET A 203 -7.65 -5.47 -15.09
C MET A 203 -6.24 -5.96 -15.42
N THR A 204 -5.66 -5.53 -16.54
CA THR A 204 -4.39 -6.05 -17.06
C THR A 204 -3.28 -5.93 -16.03
N GLU A 205 -3.11 -4.76 -15.46
CA GLU A 205 -2.05 -4.51 -14.49
C GLU A 205 -2.21 -5.36 -13.22
N ALA A 206 -3.41 -5.43 -12.66
CA ALA A 206 -3.67 -6.23 -11.46
C ALA A 206 -3.41 -7.71 -11.68
N LEU A 207 -3.72 -8.24 -12.87
CA LEU A 207 -3.49 -9.63 -13.23
C LEU A 207 -2.02 -9.92 -13.52
N ASP A 208 -1.30 -8.99 -14.13
CA ASP A 208 0.13 -9.14 -14.37
C ASP A 208 0.91 -9.11 -13.04
N GLN A 209 0.55 -8.25 -12.12
CA GLN A 209 1.10 -8.25 -10.76
C GLN A 209 0.78 -9.55 -10.00
N TRP A 210 -0.47 -10.05 -10.11
CA TRP A 210 -0.84 -11.31 -9.48
C TRP A 210 -0.06 -12.49 -10.06
N ARG A 211 0.11 -12.54 -11.40
CA ARG A 211 0.92 -13.57 -12.08
C ARG A 211 2.37 -13.52 -11.68
N LEU A 212 2.96 -12.32 -11.55
CA LEU A 212 4.33 -12.17 -11.09
C LEU A 212 4.50 -12.70 -9.67
N THR A 213 3.54 -12.40 -8.79
CA THR A 213 3.53 -12.91 -7.41
C THR A 213 3.38 -14.43 -7.39
N GLN A 214 2.49 -15.00 -8.20
CA GLN A 214 2.32 -16.45 -8.32
C GLN A 214 3.59 -17.13 -8.83
N LEU A 215 4.22 -16.58 -9.88
CA LEU A 215 5.49 -17.09 -10.40
C LEU A 215 6.62 -17.06 -9.35
N ILE A 216 6.68 -16.01 -8.55
CA ILE A 216 7.65 -15.92 -7.45
C ILE A 216 7.37 -17.00 -6.40
N TYR A 217 6.12 -17.24 -6.03
CA TYR A 217 5.74 -18.32 -5.12
C TYR A 217 6.07 -19.70 -5.71
N ASP A 218 5.69 -19.97 -6.94
CA ASP A 218 5.94 -21.27 -7.60
C ASP A 218 7.43 -21.59 -7.72
N VAL A 219 8.27 -20.60 -8.06
CA VAL A 219 9.73 -20.75 -8.11
C VAL A 219 10.34 -20.96 -6.72
N ALA A 220 9.79 -20.34 -5.69
CA ALA A 220 10.28 -20.48 -4.31
C ALA A 220 9.92 -21.84 -3.68
N TRP A 221 8.87 -22.53 -4.17
CA TRP A 221 8.43 -23.84 -3.65
C TRP A 221 8.98 -25.02 -4.43
N GLN A 222 9.57 -24.81 -5.63
CA GLN A 222 10.19 -25.87 -6.43
C GLN A 222 11.68 -26.11 -6.12
N LYS A 223 12.23 -25.42 -5.15
CA LYS A 223 13.58 -25.60 -4.61
C LYS A 223 13.53 -26.01 -3.13
#